data_4e7ff101a67a477b59ef83a2c0a8d7e3
#
_entry.id   4e7ff101a67a477b59ef83a2c0a8d7e3
#
_cell.length_a   1.000
_cell.length_b   1.000
_cell.length_c   1.000
_cell.angle_alpha   90.00
_cell.angle_beta   90.00
_cell.angle_gamma   90.00
#
_symmetry.space_group_name_H-M   'P 1'
#
loop_
_entity.id
_entity.type
_entity.pdbx_description
1 polymer ?
#
loop_
_entity_poly.entity_id
_entity_poly.type
_entity_poly.pdbx_seq_one_letter_code
_entity_poly.pdbx_strand_id
1 'polypeptide(L)'
;MLVTENKYHTLLSERFDRRNDGKRIHFASAMTLTGLTDGANAATGNGYLDIVDFIIQGCTNVEANLQELYRRVAFNICVGNTDDHFRNHGFLLTPRGWTLSPAYDMNPTLNNQQSLLISESSCESDLVILIDACENYMLSRNTAEKIISEVVDAMKDWRRIAIRLNISKREIDLFSQRFDTYSSFGC
;
A
#
# COMPACT_ATOMS: atom_id res chain seq x y z
N MET A 1 -11.76 1.64 -13.62
CA MET A 1 -12.25 0.89 -14.82
C MET A 1 -11.06 0.52 -15.69
N LEU A 2 -10.92 -0.74 -16.09
CA LEU A 2 -9.89 -1.17 -17.03
C LEU A 2 -10.44 -1.06 -18.45
N VAL A 3 -9.72 -0.39 -19.35
CA VAL A 3 -10.02 -0.28 -20.78
C VAL A 3 -8.96 -1.04 -21.53
N THR A 4 -9.38 -1.92 -22.43
CA THR A 4 -8.48 -2.72 -23.25
C THR A 4 -8.63 -2.30 -24.70
N GLU A 5 -7.57 -1.76 -25.30
CA GLU A 5 -7.46 -1.52 -26.72
C GLU A 5 -6.25 -2.25 -27.26
N ASN A 6 -6.46 -3.09 -28.29
CA ASN A 6 -5.43 -3.94 -28.85
C ASN A 6 -4.83 -4.89 -27.78
N LYS A 7 -3.49 -4.87 -27.64
CA LYS A 7 -2.74 -5.71 -26.67
C LYS A 7 -2.44 -5.00 -25.34
N TYR A 8 -2.86 -3.76 -25.18
CA TYR A 8 -2.54 -2.98 -23.98
C TYR A 8 -3.79 -2.75 -23.13
N HIS A 9 -3.57 -2.68 -21.82
CA HIS A 9 -4.60 -2.34 -20.84
C HIS A 9 -4.34 -0.94 -20.30
N THR A 10 -5.40 -0.16 -20.13
CA THR A 10 -5.33 1.17 -19.52
C THR A 10 -6.26 1.19 -18.31
N LEU A 11 -5.71 1.50 -17.14
CA LEU A 11 -6.49 1.73 -15.93
C LEU A 11 -6.99 3.18 -15.90
N LEU A 12 -8.30 3.35 -15.83
CA LEU A 12 -8.92 4.64 -15.57
C LEU A 12 -9.33 4.70 -14.09
N SER A 13 -8.75 5.63 -13.36
CA SER A 13 -9.08 5.88 -11.95
C SER A 13 -9.66 7.29 -11.79
N GLU A 14 -10.74 7.39 -11.00
CA GLU A 14 -11.30 8.68 -10.63
C GLU A 14 -10.36 9.40 -9.67
N ARG A 15 -10.18 10.69 -9.88
CA ARG A 15 -9.31 11.51 -9.01
C ARG A 15 -10.01 11.80 -7.69
N PHE A 16 -9.43 11.33 -6.61
CA PHE A 16 -9.92 11.55 -5.24
C PHE A 16 -9.66 12.98 -4.70
N ASP A 17 -8.77 13.73 -5.35
CA ASP A 17 -8.43 15.11 -4.99
C ASP A 17 -9.32 16.15 -5.70
N ARG A 18 -10.44 15.71 -6.27
CA ARG A 18 -11.45 16.54 -6.94
C ARG A 18 -12.83 16.29 -6.34
N ARG A 19 -13.59 17.34 -6.19
CA ARG A 19 -15.03 17.29 -5.88
C ARG A 19 -15.85 17.28 -7.17
N ASN A 20 -17.10 16.84 -7.07
CA ASN A 20 -18.03 16.85 -8.21
C ASN A 20 -18.30 18.26 -8.76
N ASP A 21 -18.09 19.31 -7.94
CA ASP A 21 -18.19 20.73 -8.35
C ASP A 21 -16.89 21.27 -9.00
N GLY A 22 -15.90 20.39 -9.27
CA GLY A 22 -14.63 20.71 -9.88
C GLY A 22 -13.59 21.33 -8.93
N LYS A 23 -13.93 21.60 -7.67
CA LYS A 23 -12.98 22.12 -6.69
C LYS A 23 -11.94 21.11 -6.31
N ARG A 24 -10.74 21.62 -6.02
CA ARG A 24 -9.62 20.80 -5.55
C ARG A 24 -9.72 20.57 -4.05
N ILE A 25 -9.38 19.35 -3.62
CA ILE A 25 -9.06 19.03 -2.23
C ILE A 25 -7.54 19.17 -2.08
N HIS A 26 -7.08 19.85 -1.06
CA HIS A 26 -5.65 19.99 -0.83
C HIS A 26 -5.01 18.63 -0.57
N PHE A 27 -3.97 18.32 -1.33
CA PHE A 27 -3.25 17.06 -1.30
C PHE A 27 -1.77 17.32 -1.13
N ALA A 28 -1.10 16.52 -0.30
CA ALA A 28 0.35 16.48 -0.19
C ALA A 28 0.82 15.04 -0.04
N SER A 29 2.01 14.73 -0.57
CA SER A 29 2.62 13.41 -0.38
C SER A 29 3.23 13.27 1.01
N ALA A 30 3.43 12.03 1.47
CA ALA A 30 4.18 11.76 2.69
C ALA A 30 5.57 12.38 2.63
N MET A 31 6.26 12.31 1.49
CA MET A 31 7.56 12.96 1.32
C MET A 31 7.53 14.46 1.67
N THR A 32 6.49 15.17 1.23
CA THR A 32 6.32 16.60 1.54
C THR A 32 6.04 16.84 3.02
N LEU A 33 5.17 16.01 3.62
CA LEU A 33 4.68 16.21 4.99
C LEU A 33 5.67 15.73 6.06
N THR A 34 6.49 14.74 5.75
CA THR A 34 7.58 14.28 6.64
C THR A 34 8.84 15.15 6.52
N GLY A 35 8.91 16.02 5.49
CA GLY A 35 10.09 16.84 5.22
C GLY A 35 11.27 16.04 4.62
N LEU A 36 11.05 14.81 4.21
CA LEU A 36 12.07 13.98 3.57
C LEU A 36 12.34 14.43 2.15
N THR A 37 13.58 14.21 1.70
CA THR A 37 14.01 14.53 0.35
C THR A 37 13.89 13.35 -0.60
N ASP A 38 13.95 13.61 -1.89
CA ASP A 38 13.97 12.55 -2.90
C ASP A 38 15.17 11.62 -2.70
N GLY A 39 14.93 10.31 -2.79
CA GLY A 39 15.92 9.27 -2.49
C GLY A 39 15.89 8.74 -1.06
N ALA A 40 15.07 9.29 -0.16
CA ALA A 40 14.85 8.70 1.16
C ALA A 40 14.20 7.31 0.99
N ASN A 41 14.84 6.26 1.51
CA ASN A 41 14.44 4.87 1.37
C ASN A 41 15.06 3.99 2.48
N ALA A 42 14.88 2.67 2.38
CA ALA A 42 15.45 1.72 3.35
C ALA A 42 16.97 1.83 3.50
N ALA A 43 17.71 2.10 2.42
CA ALA A 43 19.17 2.24 2.49
C ALA A 43 19.60 3.52 3.23
N THR A 44 18.73 4.52 3.32
CA THR A 44 18.95 5.73 4.12
C THR A 44 18.32 5.67 5.51
N GLY A 45 17.79 4.49 5.90
CA GLY A 45 17.16 4.27 7.20
C GLY A 45 15.73 4.77 7.30
N ASN A 46 15.07 5.05 6.16
CA ASN A 46 13.71 5.57 6.14
C ASN A 46 12.70 4.49 5.73
N GLY A 47 11.48 4.59 6.28
CA GLY A 47 10.46 3.59 6.06
C GLY A 47 9.05 4.03 6.40
N TYR A 48 8.17 3.06 6.48
CA TYR A 48 6.76 3.32 6.82
C TYR A 48 6.59 3.93 8.21
N LEU A 49 7.56 3.75 9.11
CA LEU A 49 7.51 4.33 10.46
C LEU A 49 7.62 5.87 10.43
N ASP A 50 8.31 6.45 9.46
CA ASP A 50 8.28 7.92 9.25
C ASP A 50 6.87 8.41 8.90
N ILE A 51 6.09 7.58 8.18
CA ILE A 51 4.69 7.88 7.86
C ILE A 51 3.79 7.70 9.10
N VAL A 52 4.06 6.67 9.91
CA VAL A 52 3.39 6.47 11.21
C VAL A 52 3.56 7.70 12.09
N ASP A 53 4.78 8.19 12.23
CA ASP A 53 5.08 9.38 13.04
C ASP A 53 4.31 10.61 12.56
N PHE A 54 4.24 10.83 11.24
CA PHE A 54 3.44 11.91 10.69
C PHE A 54 1.94 11.70 10.98
N ILE A 55 1.42 10.49 10.85
CA ILE A 55 0.00 10.20 11.13
C ILE A 55 -0.34 10.55 12.58
N ILE A 56 0.52 10.17 13.52
CA ILE A 56 0.33 10.42 14.95
C ILE A 56 0.30 11.93 15.24
N GLN A 57 1.18 12.70 14.60
CA GLN A 57 1.37 14.12 14.89
C GLN A 57 0.41 15.04 14.14
N GLY A 58 0.03 14.68 12.90
CA GLY A 58 -0.63 15.58 11.96
C GLY A 58 -2.02 15.17 11.50
N CYS A 59 -2.42 13.90 11.70
CA CYS A 59 -3.67 13.40 11.16
C CYS A 59 -4.82 13.43 12.18
N THR A 60 -6.04 13.54 11.64
CA THR A 60 -7.26 13.21 12.37
C THR A 60 -7.55 11.72 12.26
N ASN A 61 -8.31 11.15 13.22
CA ASN A 61 -8.62 9.71 13.24
C ASN A 61 -7.36 8.84 13.13
N VAL A 62 -6.37 9.09 14.00
CA VAL A 62 -5.05 8.47 13.98
C VAL A 62 -5.16 6.96 13.85
N GLU A 63 -5.96 6.30 14.70
CA GLU A 63 -6.13 4.84 14.67
C GLU A 63 -6.57 4.32 13.29
N ALA A 64 -7.59 4.94 12.69
CA ALA A 64 -8.08 4.52 11.38
C ALA A 64 -7.03 4.70 10.26
N ASN A 65 -6.25 5.79 10.32
CA ASN A 65 -5.17 6.02 9.35
C ASN A 65 -4.01 5.03 9.55
N LEU A 66 -3.68 4.65 10.79
CA LEU A 66 -2.65 3.65 11.06
C LEU A 66 -3.06 2.26 10.60
N GLN A 67 -4.31 1.85 10.86
CA GLN A 67 -4.85 0.59 10.35
C GLN A 67 -4.86 0.56 8.82
N GLU A 68 -5.21 1.66 8.16
CA GLU A 68 -5.19 1.77 6.71
C GLU A 68 -3.76 1.74 6.16
N LEU A 69 -2.79 2.43 6.77
CA LEU A 69 -1.39 2.34 6.37
C LEU A 69 -0.89 0.90 6.49
N TYR A 70 -1.15 0.24 7.62
CA TYR A 70 -0.76 -1.16 7.84
C TYR A 70 -1.37 -2.11 6.80
N ARG A 71 -2.64 -1.90 6.43
CA ARG A 71 -3.32 -2.62 5.35
C ARG A 71 -2.59 -2.48 4.02
N ARG A 72 -2.13 -1.27 3.68
CA ARG A 72 -1.37 -1.01 2.45
C ARG A 72 -0.03 -1.70 2.45
N VAL A 73 0.69 -1.66 3.56
CA VAL A 73 1.97 -2.38 3.70
C VAL A 73 1.75 -3.88 3.51
N ALA A 74 0.74 -4.47 4.16
CA ALA A 74 0.39 -5.87 3.97
C ALA A 74 0.04 -6.18 2.50
N PHE A 75 -0.74 -5.33 1.85
CA PHE A 75 -1.08 -5.50 0.44
C PHE A 75 0.16 -5.39 -0.46
N ASN A 76 1.02 -4.40 -0.25
CA ASN A 76 2.27 -4.22 -1.00
C ASN A 76 3.17 -5.45 -0.89
N ILE A 77 3.29 -6.04 0.30
CA ILE A 77 4.01 -7.29 0.52
C ILE A 77 3.36 -8.42 -0.31
N CYS A 78 2.06 -8.59 -0.22
CA CYS A 78 1.34 -9.69 -0.90
C CYS A 78 1.44 -9.62 -2.42
N VAL A 79 1.29 -8.42 -3.01
CA VAL A 79 1.37 -8.24 -4.48
C VAL A 79 2.79 -8.02 -4.98
N GLY A 80 3.75 -7.82 -4.09
CA GLY A 80 5.13 -7.48 -4.45
C GLY A 80 5.28 -6.07 -5.02
N ASN A 81 4.51 -5.11 -4.55
CA ASN A 81 4.74 -3.71 -4.87
C ASN A 81 5.95 -3.21 -4.08
N THR A 82 7.14 -3.44 -4.61
CA THR A 82 8.41 -3.09 -3.96
C THR A 82 8.95 -1.71 -4.36
N ASP A 83 8.33 -1.04 -5.33
CA ASP A 83 8.64 0.34 -5.71
C ASP A 83 7.79 1.36 -4.94
N ASP A 84 7.29 0.96 -3.77
CA ASP A 84 6.52 1.84 -2.91
C ASP A 84 7.46 2.82 -2.18
N HIS A 85 7.21 4.10 -2.35
CA HIS A 85 8.03 5.17 -1.80
C HIS A 85 7.17 6.31 -1.25
N PHE A 86 7.75 7.27 -0.52
CA PHE A 86 7.02 8.34 0.17
C PHE A 86 6.10 9.19 -0.73
N ARG A 87 6.32 9.22 -2.05
CA ARG A 87 5.42 9.90 -3.00
C ARG A 87 4.15 9.11 -3.29
N ASN A 88 4.14 7.79 -3.04
CA ASN A 88 2.98 6.91 -3.26
C ASN A 88 2.01 6.90 -2.07
N HIS A 89 2.37 7.56 -0.99
CA HIS A 89 1.49 7.80 0.15
C HIS A 89 1.06 9.26 0.17
N GLY A 90 -0.22 9.52 -0.06
CA GLY A 90 -0.78 10.86 -0.09
C GLY A 90 -1.70 11.12 1.08
N PHE A 91 -1.88 12.41 1.37
CA PHE A 91 -2.79 12.89 2.40
C PHE A 91 -3.69 13.97 1.83
N LEU A 92 -4.94 13.98 2.28
CA LEU A 92 -5.94 14.98 1.97
C LEU A 92 -6.17 15.87 3.18
N LEU A 93 -6.17 17.17 2.97
CA LEU A 93 -6.52 18.13 4.03
C LEU A 93 -8.03 18.29 4.09
N THR A 94 -8.60 17.89 5.22
CA THR A 94 -10.02 18.07 5.56
C THR A 94 -10.18 19.25 6.51
N PRO A 95 -11.40 19.73 6.76
CA PRO A 95 -11.63 20.74 7.80
C PRO A 95 -11.18 20.34 9.21
N ARG A 96 -10.99 19.03 9.46
CA ARG A 96 -10.54 18.50 10.76
C ARG A 96 -9.03 18.25 10.82
N GLY A 97 -8.30 18.32 9.71
CA GLY A 97 -6.88 18.05 9.59
C GLY A 97 -6.57 17.02 8.48
N TRP A 98 -5.35 16.52 8.46
CA TRP A 98 -4.91 15.55 7.45
C TRP A 98 -5.52 14.16 7.68
N THR A 99 -5.72 13.44 6.58
CA THR A 99 -6.08 12.02 6.56
C THR A 99 -5.44 11.36 5.36
N LEU A 100 -5.12 10.06 5.43
CA LEU A 100 -4.63 9.31 4.27
C LEU A 100 -5.59 9.44 3.09
N SER A 101 -5.04 9.66 1.90
CA SER A 101 -5.80 9.59 0.65
C SER A 101 -6.17 8.14 0.33
N PRO A 102 -7.09 7.86 -0.61
CA PRO A 102 -7.14 6.56 -1.25
C PRO A 102 -5.76 6.12 -1.77
N ALA A 103 -5.50 4.81 -1.79
CA ALA A 103 -4.27 4.25 -2.32
C ALA A 103 -4.16 4.45 -3.84
N TYR A 104 -2.94 4.61 -4.33
CA TYR A 104 -2.63 4.75 -5.76
C TYR A 104 -1.23 4.21 -6.03
N ASP A 105 -0.92 3.97 -7.30
CA ASP A 105 0.38 3.51 -7.79
C ASP A 105 0.86 2.19 -7.15
N MET A 106 -0.08 1.25 -6.96
CA MET A 106 0.18 -0.05 -6.35
C MET A 106 0.46 -1.10 -7.43
N ASN A 107 1.68 -1.08 -7.97
CA ASN A 107 2.08 -1.91 -9.10
C ASN A 107 2.94 -3.11 -8.65
N PRO A 108 2.59 -4.36 -9.03
CA PRO A 108 3.36 -5.52 -8.65
C PRO A 108 4.72 -5.54 -9.35
N THR A 109 5.74 -5.99 -8.63
CA THR A 109 7.07 -6.32 -9.15
C THR A 109 7.46 -7.75 -8.79
N LEU A 110 8.61 -8.21 -9.27
CA LEU A 110 9.15 -9.54 -8.94
C LEU A 110 10.26 -9.47 -7.87
N ASN A 111 10.53 -8.28 -7.33
CA ASN A 111 11.53 -8.11 -6.27
C ASN A 111 10.99 -8.56 -4.91
N ASN A 112 11.89 -8.83 -3.97
CA ASN A 112 11.56 -9.29 -2.61
C ASN A 112 11.88 -8.27 -1.51
N GLN A 113 12.43 -7.12 -1.86
CA GLN A 113 12.75 -6.07 -0.91
C GLN A 113 11.94 -4.82 -1.21
N GLN A 114 11.33 -4.25 -0.19
CA GLN A 114 10.60 -3.00 -0.28
C GLN A 114 11.58 -1.81 -0.38
N SER A 115 11.20 -0.76 -1.07
CA SER A 115 11.95 0.49 -1.07
C SER A 115 11.97 1.16 0.32
N LEU A 116 10.96 0.93 1.14
CA LEU A 116 10.82 1.47 2.49
C LEU A 116 11.06 0.38 3.54
N LEU A 117 11.64 0.75 4.67
CA LEU A 117 11.69 -0.15 5.83
C LEU A 117 10.27 -0.48 6.32
N ILE A 118 9.99 -1.76 6.53
CA ILE A 118 8.73 -2.28 7.08
C ILE A 118 8.75 -2.22 8.61
N SER A 119 9.90 -2.52 9.20
CA SER A 119 10.20 -2.42 10.62
C SER A 119 11.33 -1.40 10.84
N GLU A 120 11.84 -1.30 12.06
CA GLU A 120 12.99 -0.44 12.37
C GLU A 120 14.27 -0.78 11.57
N SER A 121 14.39 -2.01 11.07
CA SER A 121 15.63 -2.50 10.46
C SER A 121 15.45 -3.37 9.22
N SER A 122 14.23 -3.75 8.84
CA SER A 122 14.01 -4.67 7.71
C SER A 122 13.12 -4.06 6.63
N CYS A 123 13.52 -4.28 5.38
CA CYS A 123 12.73 -3.98 4.18
C CYS A 123 12.33 -5.26 3.40
N GLU A 124 12.50 -6.44 3.97
CA GLU A 124 12.12 -7.69 3.32
C GLU A 124 10.59 -7.79 3.23
N SER A 125 10.09 -8.18 2.05
CA SER A 125 8.66 -8.38 1.79
C SER A 125 8.17 -9.66 2.48
N ASP A 126 7.96 -9.57 3.81
CA ASP A 126 7.51 -10.69 4.64
C ASP A 126 6.42 -10.24 5.63
N LEU A 127 5.27 -10.94 5.60
CA LEU A 127 4.16 -10.68 6.52
C LEU A 127 4.49 -11.03 7.98
N VAL A 128 5.43 -11.95 8.23
CA VAL A 128 5.86 -12.28 9.60
C VAL A 128 6.59 -11.08 10.20
N ILE A 129 7.49 -10.46 9.43
CA ILE A 129 8.19 -9.23 9.85
C ILE A 129 7.18 -8.11 10.14
N LEU A 130 6.17 -7.96 9.28
CA LEU A 130 5.13 -6.95 9.49
C LEU A 130 4.29 -7.22 10.74
N ILE A 131 3.94 -8.49 11.03
CA ILE A 131 3.23 -8.88 12.26
C ILE A 131 4.08 -8.57 13.49
N ASP A 132 5.35 -8.93 13.47
CA ASP A 132 6.25 -8.71 14.61
C ASP A 132 6.52 -7.21 14.85
N ALA A 133 6.40 -6.38 13.82
CA ALA A 133 6.50 -4.94 13.90
C ALA A 133 5.17 -4.22 14.24
N CYS A 134 4.07 -4.92 14.50
CA CYS A 134 2.74 -4.31 14.63
C CYS A 134 2.65 -3.22 15.71
N GLU A 135 3.41 -3.35 16.81
CA GLU A 135 3.46 -2.35 17.88
C GLU A 135 4.08 -1.03 17.41
N ASN A 136 5.02 -1.06 16.47
CA ASN A 136 5.57 0.14 15.84
C ASN A 136 4.50 0.92 15.06
N TYR A 137 3.44 0.24 14.58
CA TYR A 137 2.27 0.85 13.94
C TYR A 137 1.15 1.16 14.95
N MET A 138 1.42 1.06 16.25
CA MET A 138 0.46 1.23 17.34
C MET A 138 -0.75 0.28 17.25
N LEU A 139 -0.55 -0.91 16.71
CA LEU A 139 -1.58 -1.93 16.58
C LEU A 139 -1.33 -3.08 17.56
N SER A 140 -2.43 -3.62 18.12
CA SER A 140 -2.35 -4.92 18.80
C SER A 140 -2.09 -6.04 17.78
N ARG A 141 -1.40 -7.11 18.18
CA ARG A 141 -1.16 -8.28 17.33
C ARG A 141 -2.45 -8.83 16.72
N ASN A 142 -3.50 -8.93 17.52
CA ASN A 142 -4.81 -9.41 17.04
C ASN A 142 -5.40 -8.51 15.93
N THR A 143 -5.28 -7.18 16.05
CA THR A 143 -5.72 -6.24 15.01
C THR A 143 -4.86 -6.39 13.75
N ALA A 144 -3.55 -6.53 13.90
CA ALA A 144 -2.62 -6.71 12.81
C ALA A 144 -2.90 -8.00 12.01
N GLU A 145 -3.04 -9.12 12.70
CA GLU A 145 -3.37 -10.42 12.10
C GLU A 145 -4.72 -10.38 11.38
N LYS A 146 -5.73 -9.73 11.96
CA LYS A 146 -7.03 -9.52 11.32
C LYS A 146 -6.91 -8.74 10.01
N ILE A 147 -6.17 -7.62 10.01
CA ILE A 147 -5.97 -6.81 8.80
C ILE A 147 -5.27 -7.62 7.72
N ILE A 148 -4.24 -8.37 8.07
CA ILE A 148 -3.51 -9.24 7.13
C ILE A 148 -4.44 -10.30 6.55
N SER A 149 -5.24 -10.97 7.40
CA SER A 149 -6.22 -11.96 6.94
C SER A 149 -7.21 -11.36 5.94
N GLU A 150 -7.73 -10.17 6.19
CA GLU A 150 -8.63 -9.46 5.27
C GLU A 150 -7.96 -9.18 3.91
N VAL A 151 -6.67 -8.81 3.90
CA VAL A 151 -5.90 -8.57 2.66
C VAL A 151 -5.68 -9.88 1.90
N VAL A 152 -5.25 -10.93 2.59
CA VAL A 152 -4.99 -12.25 1.98
C VAL A 152 -6.29 -12.81 1.40
N ASP A 153 -7.41 -12.71 2.12
CA ASP A 153 -8.72 -13.17 1.65
C ASP A 153 -9.18 -12.42 0.41
N ALA A 154 -8.98 -11.10 0.35
CA ALA A 154 -9.31 -10.30 -0.82
C ALA A 154 -8.51 -10.71 -2.07
N MET A 155 -7.30 -11.25 -1.89
CA MET A 155 -6.44 -11.69 -2.98
C MET A 155 -6.79 -13.10 -3.52
N LYS A 156 -7.54 -13.94 -2.82
CA LYS A 156 -7.84 -15.31 -3.26
C LYS A 156 -8.48 -15.40 -4.64
N ASP A 157 -9.21 -14.38 -5.04
CA ASP A 157 -9.93 -14.33 -6.33
C ASP A 157 -9.11 -13.72 -7.50
N TRP A 158 -7.84 -13.37 -7.29
CA TRP A 158 -7.06 -12.62 -8.28
C TRP A 158 -7.01 -13.29 -9.67
N ARG A 159 -6.86 -14.62 -9.73
CA ARG A 159 -6.82 -15.36 -11.03
C ARG A 159 -8.13 -15.24 -11.78
N ARG A 160 -9.26 -15.41 -11.07
CA ARG A 160 -10.59 -15.29 -11.65
C ARG A 160 -10.82 -13.88 -12.21
N ILE A 161 -10.35 -12.86 -11.47
CA ILE A 161 -10.43 -11.46 -11.90
C ILE A 161 -9.53 -11.22 -13.12
N ALA A 162 -8.29 -11.70 -13.12
CA ALA A 162 -7.36 -11.56 -14.24
C ALA A 162 -7.91 -12.20 -15.53
N ILE A 163 -8.46 -13.41 -15.43
CA ILE A 163 -9.09 -14.10 -16.58
C ILE A 163 -10.28 -13.28 -17.11
N ARG A 164 -11.15 -12.79 -16.21
CA ARG A 164 -12.31 -11.97 -16.60
C ARG A 164 -11.91 -10.67 -17.29
N LEU A 165 -10.75 -10.11 -16.93
CA LEU A 165 -10.19 -8.91 -17.54
C LEU A 165 -9.37 -9.18 -18.80
N ASN A 166 -9.35 -10.44 -19.28
CA ASN A 166 -8.58 -10.87 -20.45
C ASN A 166 -7.06 -10.65 -20.32
N ILE A 167 -6.54 -10.71 -19.09
CA ILE A 167 -5.09 -10.68 -18.86
C ILE A 167 -4.50 -11.96 -19.49
N SER A 168 -3.37 -11.81 -20.18
CA SER A 168 -2.76 -12.92 -20.90
C SER A 168 -2.30 -14.03 -19.92
N LYS A 169 -2.39 -15.31 -20.38
CA LYS A 169 -1.91 -16.44 -19.58
C LYS A 169 -0.45 -16.24 -19.16
N ARG A 170 0.38 -15.69 -20.04
CA ARG A 170 1.80 -15.42 -19.76
C ARG A 170 1.97 -14.46 -18.58
N GLU A 171 1.17 -13.41 -18.51
CA GLU A 171 1.20 -12.44 -17.38
C GLU A 171 0.65 -13.07 -16.09
N ILE A 172 -0.44 -13.85 -16.19
CA ILE A 172 -0.98 -14.61 -15.05
C ILE A 172 0.10 -15.57 -14.51
N ASP A 173 0.76 -16.34 -15.36
CA ASP A 173 1.80 -17.28 -14.95
C ASP A 173 3.01 -16.55 -14.35
N LEU A 174 3.38 -15.37 -14.87
CA LEU A 174 4.48 -14.55 -14.39
C LEU A 174 4.30 -14.12 -12.93
N PHE A 175 3.11 -13.68 -12.57
CA PHE A 175 2.81 -13.19 -11.23
C PHE A 175 2.25 -14.24 -10.27
N SER A 176 1.97 -15.46 -10.78
CA SER A 176 1.38 -16.53 -9.98
C SER A 176 2.18 -16.86 -8.72
N GLN A 177 3.48 -17.02 -8.85
CA GLN A 177 4.32 -17.36 -7.71
C GLN A 177 4.22 -16.28 -6.62
N ARG A 178 4.21 -15.00 -6.99
CA ARG A 178 4.09 -13.89 -6.05
C ARG A 178 2.73 -13.87 -5.36
N PHE A 179 1.66 -13.86 -6.12
CA PHE A 179 0.30 -13.70 -5.59
C PHE A 179 -0.20 -14.93 -4.83
N ASP A 180 0.35 -16.10 -5.11
CA ASP A 180 -0.02 -17.34 -4.41
C ASP A 180 0.82 -17.58 -3.14
N THR A 181 1.93 -16.87 -2.95
CA THR A 181 2.86 -17.07 -1.81
C THR A 181 2.12 -17.01 -0.47
N TYR A 182 1.19 -16.07 -0.32
CA TYR A 182 0.47 -15.87 0.93
C TYR A 182 -0.97 -16.42 0.91
N SER A 183 -1.37 -17.18 -0.12
CA SER A 183 -2.73 -17.70 -0.26
C SER A 183 -3.18 -18.62 0.90
N SER A 184 -2.23 -19.22 1.62
CA SER A 184 -2.44 -20.06 2.80
C SER A 184 -1.94 -19.41 4.10
N PHE A 185 -1.60 -18.14 4.09
CA PHE A 185 -1.12 -17.44 5.27
C PHE A 185 -2.23 -17.29 6.30
N GLY A 186 -2.00 -17.78 7.53
CA GLY A 186 -2.98 -17.70 8.62
C GLY A 186 -4.05 -18.80 8.62
N CYS A 187 -3.91 -19.84 7.78
CA CYS A 187 -4.77 -21.04 7.83
C CYS A 187 -4.28 -22.05 8.85
#